data_72848b804644cd374989f028db7a917d
#
_entry.id   72848b804644cd374989f028db7a917d
#
_cell.length_a   1.000
_cell.length_b   1.000
_cell.length_c   1.000
_cell.angle_alpha   90.00
_cell.angle_beta   90.00
_cell.angle_gamma   90.00
#
_symmetry.space_group_name_H-M   'P 1'
#
loop_
_entity.id
_entity.type
_entity.pdbx_description
1 polymer ?
#
loop_
_entity_poly.entity_id
_entity_poly.type
_entity_poly.pdbx_seq_one_letter_code
_entity_poly.pdbx_strand_id
1 'polypeptide(L)'
;MRPPELARGGAETGARRELPTVAGPTLGPRPMPVPRPTLRAVPTTRIPVRPKPGPVYRGLPRPVRYIAWSAGAVVVGSVLGATAPNALRNIGTVAALHPGLLGWYSVRALGFLAYIILAASVLYGLLLSTKLLDAIAHRPVSFALHKDLAITALLAAALHGTLLITDQSFSFTPRAILVPFESPYAPILVGVGQLTFYAMAIVTASFYVRRHIGQRAWRKLHYVSFLAFAGATFHGISAGSDSGQAWAFWIYLIPLAATVFLLTYRIVLSVSTHRARAAESVPSTSPAARPTAMPDRRLTDPSFD
;
A
#
# COMPACT_ATOMS: atom_id res chain seq x y z
N MET A 1 -58.61 1.41 9.37
CA MET A 1 -59.28 0.73 8.25
C MET A 1 -58.47 -0.50 7.91
N ARG A 2 -59.03 -1.68 8.14
CA ARG A 2 -58.46 -3.01 7.88
C ARG A 2 -58.73 -3.43 6.42
N PRO A 3 -57.97 -4.40 5.87
CA PRO A 3 -58.09 -4.87 4.48
C PRO A 3 -59.19 -5.90 4.34
N PRO A 4 -59.53 -6.33 3.13
CA PRO A 4 -60.23 -7.61 2.93
C PRO A 4 -59.35 -8.67 2.36
N GLU A 5 -59.45 -9.82 2.99
CA GLU A 5 -59.20 -11.20 2.60
C GLU A 5 -60.18 -11.66 1.51
N LEU A 6 -59.75 -12.52 0.59
CA LEU A 6 -60.58 -13.49 -0.19
C LEU A 6 -59.62 -14.46 -0.81
N ALA A 7 -59.49 -15.66 -0.39
CA ALA A 7 -60.39 -16.85 -0.44
C ALA A 7 -60.12 -17.72 -1.69
N ARG A 8 -59.53 -18.89 -1.42
CA ARG A 8 -59.91 -20.27 -1.82
C ARG A 8 -60.30 -20.59 -3.26
N GLY A 9 -59.66 -21.62 -3.75
CA GLY A 9 -60.38 -22.67 -4.46
C GLY A 9 -59.62 -23.30 -5.60
N GLY A 10 -59.50 -24.62 -5.58
CA GLY A 10 -59.40 -25.40 -6.79
C GLY A 10 -58.41 -26.55 -6.76
N ALA A 11 -58.85 -27.69 -6.18
CA ALA A 11 -58.24 -28.98 -6.42
C ALA A 11 -58.62 -29.46 -7.79
N GLU A 12 -57.66 -29.85 -8.64
CA GLU A 12 -57.93 -30.71 -9.81
C GLU A 12 -56.99 -31.89 -9.79
N THR A 13 -57.63 -33.03 -9.66
CA THR A 13 -57.22 -34.40 -9.91
C THR A 13 -56.72 -34.58 -11.34
N GLY A 14 -55.43 -34.79 -11.53
CA GLY A 14 -54.80 -35.12 -12.80
C GLY A 14 -54.49 -36.62 -12.90
N ALA A 15 -55.21 -37.29 -13.77
CA ALA A 15 -55.13 -38.69 -14.07
C ALA A 15 -53.73 -39.20 -14.43
N ARG A 16 -53.32 -40.32 -13.80
CA ARG A 16 -52.17 -41.14 -14.21
C ARG A 16 -52.43 -41.69 -15.63
N ARG A 17 -51.65 -41.25 -16.58
CA ARG A 17 -51.50 -41.94 -17.88
C ARG A 17 -50.52 -43.11 -17.66
N GLU A 18 -51.07 -44.31 -17.72
CA GLU A 18 -50.27 -45.52 -17.85
C GLU A 18 -49.63 -45.57 -19.25
N LEU A 19 -48.29 -45.63 -19.27
CA LEU A 19 -47.54 -45.88 -20.52
C LEU A 19 -47.46 -47.38 -20.77
N PRO A 20 -47.61 -47.82 -22.02
CA PRO A 20 -47.58 -49.25 -22.38
C PRO A 20 -46.15 -49.79 -22.15
N THR A 21 -46.11 -50.97 -21.53
CA THR A 21 -44.90 -51.76 -21.28
C THR A 21 -44.41 -52.32 -22.64
N VAL A 22 -43.29 -51.74 -23.13
CA VAL A 22 -42.54 -52.28 -24.24
C VAL A 22 -41.66 -53.41 -23.72
N ALA A 23 -41.96 -54.66 -24.21
CA ALA A 23 -41.12 -55.81 -23.94
C ALA A 23 -39.71 -55.58 -24.50
N GLY A 24 -38.72 -55.50 -23.59
CA GLY A 24 -37.32 -55.37 -23.97
C GLY A 24 -36.76 -56.66 -24.59
N PRO A 25 -35.75 -56.55 -25.48
CA PRO A 25 -35.11 -57.71 -26.10
C PRO A 25 -34.41 -58.58 -25.05
N THR A 26 -34.56 -59.87 -25.16
CA THR A 26 -33.93 -60.91 -24.38
C THR A 26 -32.40 -60.78 -24.49
N LEU A 27 -31.76 -60.39 -23.38
CA LEU A 27 -30.32 -60.34 -23.28
C LEU A 27 -29.75 -61.77 -23.33
N GLY A 28 -28.95 -62.06 -24.34
CA GLY A 28 -28.10 -63.25 -24.40
C GLY A 28 -27.10 -63.30 -23.24
N PRO A 29 -26.44 -64.44 -23.02
CA PRO A 29 -25.56 -64.64 -21.87
C PRO A 29 -24.45 -63.56 -21.83
N ARG A 30 -24.33 -62.91 -20.70
CA ARG A 30 -23.28 -61.90 -20.45
C ARG A 30 -21.90 -62.51 -20.59
N PRO A 31 -21.01 -61.93 -21.37
CA PRO A 31 -19.61 -62.36 -21.39
C PRO A 31 -18.98 -62.20 -19.99
N MET A 32 -18.26 -63.22 -19.57
CA MET A 32 -17.53 -63.21 -18.27
C MET A 32 -16.59 -62.01 -18.21
N PRO A 33 -16.50 -61.34 -17.08
CA PRO A 33 -15.58 -60.23 -16.93
C PRO A 33 -14.13 -60.72 -17.00
N VAL A 34 -13.39 -60.22 -17.97
CA VAL A 34 -11.93 -60.44 -18.06
C VAL A 34 -11.29 -59.85 -16.81
N PRO A 35 -10.51 -60.63 -16.06
CA PRO A 35 -9.82 -60.09 -14.90
C PRO A 35 -8.88 -58.99 -15.36
N ARG A 36 -9.10 -57.75 -14.85
CA ARG A 36 -8.17 -56.65 -15.08
C ARG A 36 -6.84 -56.98 -14.40
N PRO A 37 -5.70 -56.83 -15.10
CA PRO A 37 -4.42 -56.98 -14.44
C PRO A 37 -4.34 -55.99 -13.26
N THR A 38 -4.16 -56.51 -12.09
CA THR A 38 -3.88 -55.70 -10.88
C THR A 38 -2.52 -55.04 -11.06
N LEU A 39 -2.54 -53.78 -11.52
CA LEU A 39 -1.33 -52.96 -11.45
C LEU A 39 -0.93 -52.86 -10.00
N ARG A 40 0.10 -53.63 -9.65
CA ARG A 40 0.74 -53.58 -8.36
C ARG A 40 1.17 -52.13 -8.14
N ALA A 41 0.52 -51.42 -7.21
CA ALA A 41 0.86 -50.06 -6.88
C ALA A 41 2.36 -49.99 -6.52
N VAL A 42 3.14 -49.38 -7.40
CA VAL A 42 4.51 -49.02 -7.08
C VAL A 42 4.44 -48.02 -5.93
N PRO A 43 5.04 -48.33 -4.78
CA PRO A 43 5.03 -47.37 -3.69
C PRO A 43 5.76 -46.11 -4.19
N THR A 44 5.01 -45.05 -4.44
CA THR A 44 5.56 -43.73 -4.65
C THR A 44 6.23 -43.28 -3.35
N THR A 45 7.48 -43.63 -3.19
CA THR A 45 8.31 -43.02 -2.15
C THR A 45 8.32 -41.53 -2.43
N ARG A 46 7.46 -40.79 -1.75
CA ARG A 46 7.54 -39.33 -1.73
C ARG A 46 8.91 -39.00 -1.15
N ILE A 47 9.84 -38.64 -2.05
CA ILE A 47 11.12 -38.05 -1.65
C ILE A 47 10.72 -36.82 -0.81
N PRO A 48 11.06 -36.77 0.50
CA PRO A 48 10.76 -35.60 1.29
C PRO A 48 11.47 -34.41 0.66
N VAL A 49 10.71 -33.52 0.00
CA VAL A 49 11.24 -32.26 -0.50
C VAL A 49 11.70 -31.51 0.74
N ARG A 50 13.03 -31.50 0.98
CA ARG A 50 13.60 -30.64 2.02
C ARG A 50 13.09 -29.23 1.76
N PRO A 51 12.38 -28.58 2.69
CA PRO A 51 11.99 -27.19 2.53
C PRO A 51 13.27 -26.40 2.26
N LYS A 52 13.30 -25.64 1.16
CA LYS A 52 14.40 -24.71 0.89
C LYS A 52 14.58 -23.88 2.16
N PRO A 53 15.79 -23.83 2.74
CA PRO A 53 16.04 -22.95 3.87
C PRO A 53 15.61 -21.55 3.44
N GLY A 54 14.60 -21.00 4.13
CA GLY A 54 14.18 -19.63 3.91
C GLY A 54 15.40 -18.72 4.10
N PRO A 55 15.43 -17.54 3.46
CA PRO A 55 16.53 -16.61 3.60
C PRO A 55 16.75 -16.38 5.10
N VAL A 56 17.91 -16.80 5.59
CA VAL A 56 18.34 -16.52 6.97
C VAL A 56 18.60 -15.02 7.04
N TYR A 57 17.55 -14.26 7.36
CA TYR A 57 17.68 -12.84 7.66
C TYR A 57 18.47 -12.74 8.97
N ARG A 58 19.79 -12.62 8.85
CA ARG A 58 20.66 -12.21 9.95
C ARG A 58 20.40 -10.74 10.22
N GLY A 59 19.26 -10.44 10.82
CA GLY A 59 19.01 -9.12 11.35
C GLY A 59 19.98 -8.88 12.50
N LEU A 60 20.38 -7.61 12.68
CA LEU A 60 21.13 -7.19 13.84
C LEU A 60 20.50 -7.77 15.12
N PRO A 61 21.29 -8.37 16.02
CA PRO A 61 20.79 -8.91 17.29
C PRO A 61 19.94 -7.86 18.00
N ARG A 62 18.87 -8.30 18.65
CA ARG A 62 17.99 -7.40 19.42
C ARG A 62 18.73 -6.36 20.26
N PRO A 63 19.81 -6.71 21.03
CA PRO A 63 20.55 -5.72 21.81
C PRO A 63 21.21 -4.63 20.94
N VAL A 64 21.77 -4.97 19.79
CA VAL A 64 22.41 -3.99 18.89
C VAL A 64 21.38 -2.98 18.34
N ARG A 65 20.16 -3.42 18.09
CA ARG A 65 19.07 -2.52 17.69
C ARG A 65 18.72 -1.51 18.79
N TYR A 66 18.57 -1.98 20.01
CA TYR A 66 18.28 -1.07 21.13
C TYR A 66 19.43 -0.09 21.37
N ILE A 67 20.67 -0.53 21.25
CA ILE A 67 21.86 0.34 21.36
C ILE A 67 21.84 1.41 20.25
N ALA A 68 21.56 1.03 18.99
CA ALA A 68 21.48 1.98 17.88
C ALA A 68 20.36 3.01 18.08
N TRP A 69 19.19 2.59 18.54
CA TRP A 69 18.07 3.49 18.86
C TRP A 69 18.37 4.39 20.04
N SER A 70 18.99 3.84 21.10
CA SER A 70 19.39 4.61 22.26
C SER A 70 20.46 5.64 21.91
N ALA A 71 21.45 5.27 21.10
CA ALA A 71 22.48 6.19 20.62
C ALA A 71 21.87 7.32 19.76
N GLY A 72 20.95 6.97 18.85
CA GLY A 72 20.20 7.97 18.07
C GLY A 72 19.39 8.93 18.96
N ALA A 73 18.66 8.40 19.92
CA ALA A 73 17.90 9.19 20.87
C ALA A 73 18.79 10.10 21.74
N VAL A 74 19.94 9.59 22.17
CA VAL A 74 20.94 10.39 22.92
C VAL A 74 21.48 11.52 22.06
N VAL A 75 21.86 11.27 20.80
CA VAL A 75 22.35 12.30 19.88
C VAL A 75 21.28 13.37 19.64
N VAL A 76 20.07 12.98 19.32
CA VAL A 76 18.94 13.90 19.10
C VAL A 76 18.64 14.67 20.40
N GLY A 77 18.59 13.98 21.53
CA GLY A 77 18.37 14.60 22.84
C GLY A 77 19.48 15.57 23.23
N SER A 78 20.75 15.26 22.93
CA SER A 78 21.87 16.13 23.18
C SER A 78 21.84 17.39 22.30
N VAL A 79 21.54 17.25 21.02
CA VAL A 79 21.39 18.38 20.10
C VAL A 79 20.23 19.29 20.55
N LEU A 80 19.08 18.71 20.86
CA LEU A 80 17.94 19.46 21.39
C LEU A 80 18.24 20.11 22.73
N GLY A 81 18.90 19.38 23.65
CA GLY A 81 19.32 19.91 24.96
C GLY A 81 20.31 21.04 24.87
N ALA A 82 21.23 21.01 23.89
CA ALA A 82 22.21 22.07 23.68
C ALA A 82 21.59 23.33 23.02
N THR A 83 20.61 23.15 22.13
CA THR A 83 20.02 24.25 21.34
C THR A 83 18.74 24.82 21.97
N ALA A 84 17.94 23.97 22.64
CA ALA A 84 16.64 24.35 23.19
C ALA A 84 16.70 25.52 24.21
N PRO A 85 17.68 25.61 25.15
CA PRO A 85 17.72 26.72 26.09
C PRO A 85 17.90 28.08 25.43
N ASN A 86 18.73 28.15 24.38
CA ASN A 86 18.93 29.38 23.61
C ASN A 86 17.72 29.69 22.73
N ALA A 87 17.14 28.68 22.11
CA ALA A 87 15.92 28.83 21.32
C ALA A 87 14.74 29.28 22.20
N LEU A 88 14.56 28.67 23.38
CA LEU A 88 13.50 29.04 24.32
C LEU A 88 13.71 30.48 24.89
N ARG A 89 14.94 30.87 25.14
CA ARG A 89 15.28 32.23 25.60
C ARG A 89 14.98 33.25 24.50
N ASN A 90 15.37 32.96 23.27
CA ASN A 90 15.08 33.82 22.12
C ASN A 90 13.57 33.92 21.82
N ILE A 91 12.85 32.80 21.94
CA ILE A 91 11.38 32.79 21.83
C ILE A 91 10.76 33.61 22.95
N GLY A 92 11.26 33.47 24.18
CA GLY A 92 10.80 34.24 25.34
C GLY A 92 11.02 35.76 25.19
N THR A 93 12.16 36.18 24.66
CA THR A 93 12.44 37.60 24.36
C THR A 93 11.57 38.14 23.22
N VAL A 94 11.39 37.38 22.14
CA VAL A 94 10.49 37.76 21.03
C VAL A 94 9.04 37.83 21.53
N ALA A 95 8.62 36.89 22.38
CA ALA A 95 7.30 36.86 22.98
C ALA A 95 7.01 38.11 23.84
N ALA A 96 8.00 38.51 24.66
CA ALA A 96 7.88 39.66 25.55
C ALA A 96 7.84 40.98 24.75
N LEU A 97 8.63 41.09 23.68
CA LEU A 97 8.72 42.30 22.87
C LEU A 97 7.63 42.44 21.84
N HIS A 98 7.13 41.31 21.32
CA HIS A 98 6.17 41.27 20.22
C HIS A 98 5.17 40.11 20.37
N PRO A 99 4.22 40.18 21.31
CA PRO A 99 3.30 39.06 21.61
C PRO A 99 2.46 38.60 20.39
N GLY A 100 2.13 39.51 19.47
CA GLY A 100 1.41 39.16 18.23
C GLY A 100 2.21 38.35 17.20
N LEU A 101 3.55 38.46 17.23
CA LEU A 101 4.41 37.75 16.30
C LEU A 101 4.57 36.26 16.63
N LEU A 102 4.37 35.84 17.87
CA LEU A 102 4.48 34.44 18.27
C LEU A 102 3.47 33.55 17.59
N GLY A 103 2.22 33.98 17.50
CA GLY A 103 1.17 33.25 16.77
C GLY A 103 1.59 33.01 15.32
N TRP A 104 1.99 34.09 14.66
CA TRP A 104 2.43 34.08 13.26
C TRP A 104 3.63 33.12 13.01
N TYR A 105 4.71 33.26 13.78
CA TYR A 105 5.89 32.40 13.63
C TYR A 105 5.60 30.94 13.98
N SER A 106 4.76 30.68 14.98
CA SER A 106 4.39 29.33 15.40
C SER A 106 3.60 28.61 14.33
N VAL A 107 2.61 29.27 13.72
CA VAL A 107 1.82 28.72 12.61
C VAL A 107 2.72 28.34 11.44
N ARG A 108 3.65 29.23 11.06
CA ARG A 108 4.59 28.99 9.94
C ARG A 108 5.55 27.84 10.22
N ALA A 109 6.22 27.87 11.38
CA ALA A 109 7.15 26.82 11.78
C ALA A 109 6.47 25.45 11.81
N LEU A 110 5.25 25.39 12.31
CA LEU A 110 4.51 24.14 12.38
C LEU A 110 4.02 23.66 11.00
N GLY A 111 3.73 24.58 10.09
CA GLY A 111 3.43 24.28 8.68
C GLY A 111 4.62 23.63 7.97
N PHE A 112 5.82 24.19 8.10
CA PHE A 112 7.05 23.58 7.57
C PHE A 112 7.34 22.24 8.22
N LEU A 113 7.20 22.11 9.53
CA LEU A 113 7.40 20.86 10.25
C LEU A 113 6.44 19.77 9.75
N ALA A 114 5.16 20.09 9.64
CA ALA A 114 4.14 19.17 9.12
C ALA A 114 4.49 18.71 7.69
N TYR A 115 4.90 19.63 6.82
CA TYR A 115 5.32 19.33 5.46
C TYR A 115 6.56 18.43 5.41
N ILE A 116 7.59 18.73 6.18
CA ILE A 116 8.84 17.93 6.23
C ILE A 116 8.55 16.51 6.70
N ILE A 117 7.72 16.33 7.74
CA ILE A 117 7.35 15.01 8.24
C ILE A 117 6.49 14.26 7.22
N LEU A 118 5.56 14.95 6.54
CA LEU A 118 4.77 14.37 5.45
C LEU A 118 5.67 13.91 4.29
N ALA A 119 6.60 14.76 3.87
CA ALA A 119 7.57 14.44 2.82
C ALA A 119 8.42 13.22 3.21
N ALA A 120 8.93 13.19 4.44
CA ALA A 120 9.66 12.04 4.97
C ALA A 120 8.81 10.76 4.95
N SER A 121 7.52 10.85 5.33
CA SER A 121 6.61 9.71 5.25
C SER A 121 6.43 9.20 3.83
N VAL A 122 6.20 10.09 2.85
CA VAL A 122 6.01 9.72 1.44
C VAL A 122 7.27 9.09 0.85
N LEU A 123 8.42 9.71 1.06
CA LEU A 123 9.73 9.20 0.59
C LEU A 123 10.02 7.83 1.20
N TYR A 124 9.80 7.70 2.51
CA TYR A 124 10.01 6.44 3.20
C TYR A 124 9.07 5.33 2.70
N GLY A 125 7.81 5.66 2.41
CA GLY A 125 6.85 4.74 1.80
C GLY A 125 7.26 4.28 0.40
N LEU A 126 7.84 5.19 -0.41
CA LEU A 126 8.40 4.84 -1.72
C LEU A 126 9.63 3.93 -1.59
N LEU A 127 10.55 4.23 -0.68
CA LEU A 127 11.72 3.40 -0.40
C LEU A 127 11.33 1.98 0.06
N LEU A 128 10.28 1.86 0.90
CA LEU A 128 9.70 0.56 1.29
C LEU A 128 9.15 -0.20 0.08
N SER A 129 8.47 0.50 -0.82
CA SER A 129 7.82 -0.12 -1.98
C SER A 129 8.81 -0.59 -3.05
N THR A 130 9.97 0.08 -3.19
CA THR A 130 11.05 -0.26 -4.10
C THR A 130 12.01 -1.31 -3.53
N LYS A 131 11.82 -1.70 -2.26
CA LYS A 131 12.69 -2.63 -1.51
C LYS A 131 14.13 -2.15 -1.32
N LEU A 132 14.41 -0.88 -1.58
CA LEU A 132 15.76 -0.30 -1.40
C LEU A 132 16.22 -0.35 0.05
N LEU A 133 15.28 -0.33 1.00
CA LEU A 133 15.58 -0.43 2.43
C LEU A 133 15.75 -1.87 2.94
N ASP A 134 15.40 -2.89 2.15
CA ASP A 134 15.41 -4.29 2.62
C ASP A 134 16.82 -4.77 3.01
N ALA A 135 17.87 -4.14 2.48
CA ALA A 135 19.26 -4.47 2.80
C ALA A 135 19.74 -3.94 4.16
N ILE A 136 19.16 -2.82 4.62
CA ILE A 136 19.63 -2.07 5.80
C ILE A 136 18.61 -2.01 6.93
N ALA A 137 17.34 -2.19 6.65
CA ALA A 137 16.27 -2.04 7.65
C ALA A 137 15.31 -3.23 7.67
N HIS A 138 14.88 -3.62 8.87
CA HIS A 138 13.88 -4.68 9.05
C HIS A 138 12.50 -4.18 8.62
N ARG A 139 11.84 -4.89 7.72
CA ARG A 139 10.52 -4.53 7.20
C ARG A 139 9.47 -4.15 8.25
N PRO A 140 9.32 -4.90 9.37
CA PRO A 140 8.35 -4.52 10.40
C PRO A 140 8.66 -3.16 11.04
N VAL A 141 9.94 -2.85 11.28
CA VAL A 141 10.38 -1.57 11.85
C VAL A 141 10.14 -0.45 10.85
N SER A 142 10.52 -0.68 9.60
CA SER A 142 10.33 0.29 8.52
C SER A 142 8.85 0.61 8.29
N PHE A 143 7.99 -0.40 8.38
CA PHE A 143 6.55 -0.19 8.27
C PHE A 143 5.98 0.59 9.47
N ALA A 144 6.44 0.29 10.69
CA ALA A 144 6.05 1.03 11.88
C ALA A 144 6.46 2.50 11.77
N LEU A 145 7.70 2.77 11.36
CA LEU A 145 8.19 4.14 11.18
C LEU A 145 7.38 4.92 10.13
N HIS A 146 7.08 4.32 8.97
CA HIS A 146 6.22 4.96 7.97
C HIS A 146 4.84 5.33 8.54
N LYS A 147 4.23 4.44 9.30
CA LYS A 147 2.95 4.68 9.97
C LYS A 147 3.05 5.82 10.97
N ASP A 148 4.09 5.82 11.79
CA ASP A 148 4.28 6.81 12.85
C ASP A 148 4.57 8.20 12.26
N LEU A 149 5.37 8.28 11.17
CA LEU A 149 5.58 9.52 10.41
C LEU A 149 4.26 10.05 9.83
N ALA A 150 3.41 9.17 9.27
CA ALA A 150 2.13 9.60 8.70
C ALA A 150 1.17 10.16 9.78
N ILE A 151 1.11 9.52 10.96
CA ILE A 151 0.29 10.00 12.08
C ILE A 151 0.84 11.32 12.60
N THR A 152 2.16 11.43 12.79
CA THR A 152 2.81 12.65 13.29
C THR A 152 2.61 13.81 12.31
N ALA A 153 2.73 13.57 10.99
CA ALA A 153 2.45 14.59 9.99
C ALA A 153 1.00 15.09 10.06
N LEU A 154 0.04 14.17 10.22
CA LEU A 154 -1.37 14.52 10.35
C LEU A 154 -1.65 15.35 11.61
N LEU A 155 -1.06 14.97 12.75
CA LEU A 155 -1.19 15.72 14.01
C LEU A 155 -0.53 17.10 13.91
N ALA A 156 0.65 17.21 13.31
CA ALA A 156 1.32 18.48 13.08
C ALA A 156 0.51 19.39 12.15
N ALA A 157 -0.11 18.84 11.09
CA ALA A 157 -0.97 19.60 10.20
C ALA A 157 -2.27 20.04 10.90
N ALA A 158 -2.86 19.21 11.75
CA ALA A 158 -4.01 19.58 12.56
C ALA A 158 -3.67 20.74 13.51
N LEU A 159 -2.52 20.64 14.18
CA LEU A 159 -2.05 21.70 15.09
C LEU A 159 -1.73 22.99 14.32
N HIS A 160 -1.10 22.89 13.13
CA HIS A 160 -0.87 24.03 12.24
C HIS A 160 -2.17 24.75 11.91
N GLY A 161 -3.20 24.03 11.50
CA GLY A 161 -4.52 24.62 11.20
C GLY A 161 -5.20 25.24 12.42
N THR A 162 -5.13 24.58 13.59
CA THR A 162 -5.79 25.09 14.81
C THR A 162 -5.10 26.31 15.38
N LEU A 163 -3.78 26.43 15.23
CA LEU A 163 -3.05 27.63 15.68
C LEU A 163 -3.42 28.90 14.92
N LEU A 164 -4.02 28.80 13.72
CA LEU A 164 -4.53 29.97 13.01
C LEU A 164 -5.57 30.77 13.82
N ILE A 165 -6.27 30.14 14.79
CA ILE A 165 -7.17 30.85 15.71
C ILE A 165 -6.42 31.91 16.53
N THR A 166 -5.13 31.69 16.78
CA THR A 166 -4.29 32.63 17.56
C THR A 166 -3.74 33.78 16.72
N ASP A 167 -3.93 33.75 15.40
CA ASP A 167 -3.48 34.81 14.52
C ASP A 167 -4.38 36.05 14.68
N GLN A 168 -3.75 37.16 15.05
CA GLN A 168 -4.45 38.42 15.27
C GLN A 168 -4.59 39.26 13.99
N SER A 169 -3.90 38.91 12.92
CA SER A 169 -3.93 39.64 11.63
C SER A 169 -5.19 39.31 10.83
N PHE A 170 -5.64 38.06 10.93
CA PHE A 170 -6.84 37.56 10.26
C PHE A 170 -7.73 36.88 11.28
N SER A 171 -8.97 37.30 11.40
CA SER A 171 -9.94 36.72 12.37
C SER A 171 -10.39 35.32 11.94
N PHE A 172 -9.53 34.31 12.13
CA PHE A 172 -9.88 32.92 11.85
C PHE A 172 -10.89 32.40 12.86
N THR A 173 -12.02 31.93 12.36
CA THR A 173 -13.05 31.23 13.13
C THR A 173 -12.85 29.73 13.04
N PRO A 174 -13.36 28.91 13.97
CA PRO A 174 -13.35 27.45 13.84
C PRO A 174 -14.00 26.97 12.54
N ARG A 175 -15.03 27.68 12.05
CA ARG A 175 -15.67 27.39 10.77
C ARG A 175 -14.73 27.61 9.60
N ALA A 176 -14.01 28.73 9.58
CA ALA A 176 -13.02 29.05 8.53
C ALA A 176 -11.86 28.06 8.47
N ILE A 177 -11.56 27.37 9.58
CA ILE A 177 -10.52 26.32 9.65
C ILE A 177 -11.07 24.97 9.17
N LEU A 178 -12.32 24.65 9.48
CA LEU A 178 -12.90 23.34 9.17
C LEU A 178 -13.60 23.29 7.81
N VAL A 179 -14.16 24.42 7.33
CA VAL A 179 -14.90 24.44 6.07
C VAL A 179 -13.97 24.94 4.95
N PRO A 180 -13.72 24.13 3.92
CA PRO A 180 -12.85 24.53 2.82
C PRO A 180 -13.37 25.79 2.12
N PHE A 181 -12.43 26.65 1.74
CA PHE A 181 -12.67 27.91 0.99
C PHE A 181 -13.39 29.03 1.77
N GLU A 182 -13.62 28.88 3.08
CA GLU A 182 -14.21 29.93 3.94
C GLU A 182 -13.13 30.72 4.72
N SER A 183 -11.86 30.54 4.40
CA SER A 183 -10.76 31.27 5.04
C SER A 183 -10.81 32.77 4.74
N PRO A 184 -10.60 33.66 5.74
CA PRO A 184 -10.48 35.10 5.52
C PRO A 184 -9.18 35.49 4.79
N TYR A 185 -8.19 34.61 4.78
CA TYR A 185 -6.93 34.77 4.07
C TYR A 185 -6.86 33.76 2.94
N ALA A 186 -6.59 34.20 1.69
CA ALA A 186 -6.38 33.38 0.51
C ALA A 186 -7.31 32.15 0.42
N PRO A 187 -8.65 32.30 0.33
CA PRO A 187 -9.63 31.23 0.52
C PRO A 187 -9.36 29.98 -0.31
N ILE A 188 -8.97 30.16 -1.58
CA ILE A 188 -8.68 29.03 -2.49
C ILE A 188 -7.43 28.28 -2.03
N LEU A 189 -6.36 28.99 -1.70
CA LEU A 189 -5.08 28.36 -1.33
C LEU A 189 -5.15 27.66 0.02
N VAL A 190 -5.83 28.26 0.98
CA VAL A 190 -6.11 27.65 2.29
C VAL A 190 -7.07 26.47 2.12
N GLY A 191 -8.09 26.62 1.28
CA GLY A 191 -9.06 25.55 0.98
C GLY A 191 -8.38 24.31 0.38
N VAL A 192 -7.37 24.46 -0.48
CA VAL A 192 -6.55 23.33 -0.96
C VAL A 192 -5.81 22.67 0.19
N GLY A 193 -5.24 23.43 1.13
CA GLY A 193 -4.60 22.89 2.33
C GLY A 193 -5.58 22.06 3.20
N GLN A 194 -6.80 22.56 3.38
CA GLN A 194 -7.87 21.87 4.12
C GLN A 194 -8.28 20.56 3.45
N LEU A 195 -8.51 20.57 2.13
CA LEU A 195 -8.80 19.35 1.36
C LEU A 195 -7.66 18.34 1.43
N THR A 196 -6.43 18.82 1.39
CA THR A 196 -5.23 18.00 1.55
C THR A 196 -5.19 17.35 2.93
N PHE A 197 -5.48 18.10 3.98
CA PHE A 197 -5.57 17.58 5.35
C PHE A 197 -6.62 16.47 5.46
N TYR A 198 -7.82 16.68 4.89
CA TYR A 198 -8.87 15.66 4.89
C TYR A 198 -8.47 14.41 4.09
N ALA A 199 -7.83 14.58 2.94
CA ALA A 199 -7.29 13.46 2.17
C ALA A 199 -6.26 12.66 2.98
N MET A 200 -5.33 13.33 3.69
CA MET A 200 -4.37 12.69 4.60
C MET A 200 -5.07 11.93 5.73
N ALA A 201 -6.08 12.54 6.35
CA ALA A 201 -6.84 11.91 7.44
C ALA A 201 -7.55 10.64 6.96
N ILE A 202 -8.22 10.70 5.79
CA ILE A 202 -8.89 9.56 5.17
C ILE A 202 -7.89 8.44 4.85
N VAL A 203 -6.76 8.76 4.21
CA VAL A 203 -5.73 7.77 3.87
C VAL A 203 -5.17 7.12 5.13
N THR A 204 -4.86 7.91 6.17
CA THR A 204 -4.32 7.41 7.43
C THR A 204 -5.34 6.53 8.17
N ALA A 205 -6.59 6.99 8.28
CA ALA A 205 -7.68 6.24 8.89
C ALA A 205 -8.00 4.92 8.14
N SER A 206 -7.89 4.94 6.80
CA SER A 206 -8.16 3.77 5.95
C SER A 206 -7.29 2.56 6.29
N PHE A 207 -6.10 2.77 6.84
CA PHE A 207 -5.22 1.71 7.29
C PHE A 207 -5.88 0.83 8.36
N TYR A 208 -6.63 1.42 9.28
CA TYR A 208 -7.29 0.71 10.38
C TYR A 208 -8.52 -0.08 9.92
N VAL A 209 -9.17 0.39 8.86
CA VAL A 209 -10.35 -0.28 8.27
C VAL A 209 -10.03 -1.15 7.05
N ARG A 210 -8.76 -1.30 6.67
CA ARG A 210 -8.31 -2.02 5.47
C ARG A 210 -8.80 -3.47 5.38
N ARG A 211 -9.00 -4.12 6.54
CA ARG A 211 -9.56 -5.49 6.60
C ARG A 211 -11.00 -5.56 6.10
N HIS A 212 -11.77 -4.48 6.28
CA HIS A 212 -13.18 -4.40 5.88
C HIS A 212 -13.34 -4.00 4.41
N ILE A 213 -12.54 -3.02 3.94
CA ILE A 213 -12.61 -2.53 2.56
C ILE A 213 -11.82 -3.41 1.58
N GLY A 214 -10.99 -4.32 2.08
CA GLY A 214 -10.16 -5.20 1.27
C GLY A 214 -8.85 -4.55 0.79
N GLN A 215 -7.84 -5.39 0.62
CA GLN A 215 -6.47 -4.95 0.30
C GLN A 215 -6.34 -4.26 -1.08
N ARG A 216 -7.20 -4.63 -2.05
CA ARG A 216 -7.16 -4.02 -3.40
C ARG A 216 -7.70 -2.59 -3.36
N ALA A 217 -8.85 -2.39 -2.72
CA ALA A 217 -9.46 -1.06 -2.56
C ALA A 217 -8.58 -0.15 -1.71
N TRP A 218 -8.05 -0.66 -0.59
CA TRP A 218 -7.13 0.08 0.26
C TRP A 218 -5.89 0.57 -0.50
N ARG A 219 -5.27 -0.26 -1.34
CA ARG A 219 -4.11 0.18 -2.14
C ARG A 219 -4.46 1.31 -3.12
N LYS A 220 -5.65 1.28 -3.73
CA LYS A 220 -6.10 2.36 -4.62
C LYS A 220 -6.28 3.66 -3.83
N LEU A 221 -6.95 3.58 -2.67
CA LEU A 221 -7.14 4.72 -1.78
C LEU A 221 -5.80 5.27 -1.28
N HIS A 222 -4.83 4.40 -0.99
CA HIS A 222 -3.50 4.83 -0.54
C HIS A 222 -2.75 5.68 -1.58
N TYR A 223 -3.03 5.55 -2.88
CA TYR A 223 -2.44 6.42 -3.90
C TYR A 223 -2.89 7.89 -3.76
N VAL A 224 -4.01 8.17 -3.09
CA VAL A 224 -4.44 9.53 -2.75
C VAL A 224 -3.39 10.26 -1.90
N SER A 225 -2.50 9.52 -1.20
CA SER A 225 -1.38 10.11 -0.46
C SER A 225 -0.44 10.94 -1.35
N PHE A 226 -0.26 10.57 -2.63
CA PHE A 226 0.54 11.37 -3.57
C PHE A 226 -0.16 12.67 -3.95
N LEU A 227 -1.48 12.62 -4.13
CA LEU A 227 -2.29 13.82 -4.37
C LEU A 227 -2.28 14.73 -3.15
N ALA A 228 -2.38 14.16 -1.95
CA ALA A 228 -2.26 14.92 -0.71
C ALA A 228 -0.87 15.56 -0.56
N PHE A 229 0.21 14.85 -0.90
CA PHE A 229 1.56 15.43 -0.90
C PHE A 229 1.70 16.57 -1.91
N ALA A 230 1.19 16.40 -3.12
CA ALA A 230 1.19 17.47 -4.14
C ALA A 230 0.37 18.68 -3.71
N GLY A 231 -0.82 18.45 -3.11
CA GLY A 231 -1.67 19.50 -2.56
C GLY A 231 -1.01 20.26 -1.40
N ALA A 232 -0.32 19.54 -0.49
CA ALA A 232 0.45 20.16 0.59
C ALA A 232 1.61 21.00 0.06
N THR A 233 2.32 20.51 -0.96
CA THR A 233 3.40 21.26 -1.62
C THR A 233 2.86 22.54 -2.28
N PHE A 234 1.76 22.40 -3.03
CA PHE A 234 1.10 23.54 -3.67
C PHE A 234 0.61 24.56 -2.64
N HIS A 235 -0.10 24.10 -1.60
CA HIS A 235 -0.56 24.97 -0.52
C HIS A 235 0.61 25.69 0.16
N GLY A 236 1.67 24.97 0.53
CA GLY A 236 2.82 25.53 1.20
C GLY A 236 3.56 26.59 0.36
N ILE A 237 3.72 26.34 -0.93
CA ILE A 237 4.36 27.30 -1.85
C ILE A 237 3.46 28.52 -2.08
N SER A 238 2.16 28.31 -2.28
CA SER A 238 1.27 29.38 -2.75
C SER A 238 0.69 30.23 -1.61
N ALA A 239 0.42 29.64 -0.44
CA ALA A 239 -0.11 30.34 0.73
C ALA A 239 0.98 30.73 1.74
N GLY A 240 2.18 30.17 1.62
CA GLY A 240 3.29 30.42 2.53
C GLY A 240 3.92 31.80 2.29
N SER A 241 4.01 32.62 3.33
CA SER A 241 4.64 33.94 3.27
C SER A 241 6.15 33.90 3.06
N ASP A 242 6.80 32.75 3.30
CA ASP A 242 8.25 32.56 3.13
C ASP A 242 8.65 31.95 1.79
N SER A 243 7.70 31.69 0.89
CA SER A 243 7.95 30.97 -0.35
C SER A 243 8.95 31.67 -1.29
N GLY A 244 9.12 33.00 -1.13
CA GLY A 244 10.14 33.77 -1.83
C GLY A 244 11.55 33.59 -1.27
N GLN A 245 11.73 32.92 -0.14
CA GLN A 245 13.04 32.70 0.47
C GLN A 245 13.72 31.46 -0.12
N ALA A 246 15.02 31.55 -0.40
CA ALA A 246 15.77 30.44 -0.99
C ALA A 246 15.72 29.16 -0.16
N TRP A 247 15.79 29.26 1.17
CA TRP A 247 15.69 28.08 2.05
C TRP A 247 14.33 27.39 1.96
N ALA A 248 13.24 28.14 1.88
CA ALA A 248 11.89 27.58 1.74
C ALA A 248 11.71 26.89 0.38
N PHE A 249 12.23 27.49 -0.69
CA PHE A 249 12.25 26.88 -2.02
C PHE A 249 12.90 25.49 -1.99
N TRP A 250 14.05 25.33 -1.35
CA TRP A 250 14.72 24.02 -1.26
C TRP A 250 13.97 23.02 -0.38
N ILE A 251 13.30 23.46 0.68
CA ILE A 251 12.43 22.59 1.50
C ILE A 251 11.31 21.95 0.67
N TYR A 252 10.76 22.66 -0.31
CA TYR A 252 9.73 22.12 -1.18
C TYR A 252 10.32 21.34 -2.37
N LEU A 253 11.35 21.86 -3.02
CA LEU A 253 11.88 21.30 -4.25
C LEU A 253 12.56 19.94 -4.04
N ILE A 254 13.39 19.81 -3.00
CA ILE A 254 14.15 18.56 -2.77
C ILE A 254 13.21 17.37 -2.55
N PRO A 255 12.22 17.40 -1.64
CA PRO A 255 11.31 16.29 -1.46
C PRO A 255 10.42 16.02 -2.67
N LEU A 256 10.01 17.08 -3.39
CA LEU A 256 9.22 16.93 -4.61
C LEU A 256 10.03 16.19 -5.68
N ALA A 257 11.25 16.65 -5.97
CA ALA A 257 12.14 16.01 -6.94
C ALA A 257 12.46 14.56 -6.57
N ALA A 258 12.77 14.30 -5.29
CA ALA A 258 13.02 12.96 -4.78
C ALA A 258 11.79 12.05 -4.91
N THR A 259 10.59 12.58 -4.64
CA THR A 259 9.34 11.83 -4.80
C THR A 259 9.09 11.48 -6.27
N VAL A 260 9.25 12.43 -7.20
CA VAL A 260 9.10 12.20 -8.64
C VAL A 260 10.12 11.16 -9.12
N PHE A 261 11.38 11.29 -8.71
CA PHE A 261 12.44 10.35 -9.05
C PHE A 261 12.11 8.92 -8.57
N LEU A 262 11.79 8.74 -7.29
CA LEU A 262 11.49 7.41 -6.72
C LEU A 262 10.21 6.81 -7.30
N LEU A 263 9.21 7.63 -7.60
CA LEU A 263 7.97 7.18 -8.22
C LEU A 263 8.23 6.69 -9.65
N THR A 264 8.99 7.46 -10.44
CA THR A 264 9.42 7.07 -11.79
C THR A 264 10.23 5.78 -11.75
N TYR A 265 11.22 5.69 -10.86
CA TYR A 265 12.01 4.49 -10.65
C TYR A 265 11.15 3.27 -10.33
N ARG A 266 10.17 3.42 -9.44
CA ARG A 266 9.21 2.35 -9.10
C ARG A 266 8.38 1.92 -10.31
N ILE A 267 7.89 2.85 -11.13
CA ILE A 267 7.11 2.55 -12.33
C ILE A 267 7.96 1.76 -13.33
N VAL A 268 9.18 2.23 -13.60
CA VAL A 268 10.12 1.54 -14.51
C VAL A 268 10.40 0.12 -14.05
N LEU A 269 10.72 -0.08 -12.76
CA LEU A 269 10.93 -1.40 -12.20
C LEU A 269 9.71 -2.31 -12.35
N SER A 270 8.49 -1.78 -12.14
CA SER A 270 7.28 -2.59 -12.26
C SER A 270 7.03 -3.02 -13.70
N VAL A 271 7.23 -2.11 -14.67
CA VAL A 271 7.07 -2.41 -16.10
C VAL A 271 8.11 -3.42 -16.59
N SER A 272 9.39 -3.26 -16.20
CA SER A 272 10.45 -4.20 -16.60
C SER A 272 10.23 -5.61 -16.05
N THR A 273 9.80 -5.73 -14.80
CA THR A 273 9.49 -7.04 -14.21
C THR A 273 8.27 -7.72 -14.86
N HIS A 274 7.26 -6.96 -15.25
CA HIS A 274 6.12 -7.49 -15.98
C HIS A 274 6.51 -7.96 -17.39
N ARG A 275 7.34 -7.22 -18.11
CA ARG A 275 7.85 -7.60 -19.43
C ARG A 275 8.71 -8.86 -19.36
N ALA A 276 9.61 -8.97 -18.39
CA ALA A 276 10.44 -10.15 -18.20
C ALA A 276 9.59 -11.41 -17.95
N ARG A 277 8.58 -11.33 -17.09
CA ARG A 277 7.66 -12.45 -16.83
C ARG A 277 6.81 -12.83 -18.05
N ALA A 278 6.36 -11.85 -18.83
CA ALA A 278 5.62 -12.10 -20.07
C ALA A 278 6.51 -12.81 -21.11
N ALA A 279 7.78 -12.43 -21.23
CA ALA A 279 8.74 -13.09 -22.12
C ALA A 279 9.04 -14.54 -21.69
N GLU A 280 9.11 -14.80 -20.38
CA GLU A 280 9.37 -16.14 -19.84
C GLU A 280 8.14 -17.07 -19.95
N SER A 281 6.94 -16.53 -20.07
CA SER A 281 5.70 -17.29 -20.21
C SER A 281 5.38 -17.71 -21.66
N VAL A 282 6.15 -17.27 -22.65
CA VAL A 282 6.04 -17.76 -24.03
C VAL A 282 6.63 -19.17 -24.07
N PRO A 283 5.83 -20.22 -24.35
CA PRO A 283 6.36 -21.59 -24.45
C PRO A 283 7.45 -21.60 -25.51
N SER A 284 8.66 -22.07 -25.16
CA SER A 284 9.68 -22.34 -26.15
C SER A 284 9.10 -23.44 -27.05
N THR A 285 8.67 -23.07 -28.23
CA THR A 285 8.42 -24.03 -29.31
C THR A 285 9.79 -24.59 -29.75
N SER A 286 10.39 -25.38 -28.86
CA SER A 286 11.47 -26.23 -29.28
C SER A 286 10.89 -27.19 -30.34
N PRO A 287 11.41 -27.24 -31.57
CA PRO A 287 10.96 -28.22 -32.55
C PRO A 287 11.11 -29.58 -31.89
N ALA A 288 9.99 -30.28 -31.68
CA ALA A 288 10.04 -31.64 -31.21
C ALA A 288 11.04 -32.39 -32.06
N ALA A 289 12.09 -32.92 -31.43
CA ALA A 289 13.04 -33.78 -32.12
C ALA A 289 12.22 -34.86 -32.85
N ARG A 290 12.30 -34.86 -34.19
CA ARG A 290 11.68 -35.92 -34.99
C ARG A 290 12.16 -37.23 -34.37
N PRO A 291 11.23 -38.17 -34.10
CA PRO A 291 11.66 -39.52 -33.73
C PRO A 291 12.54 -40.04 -34.88
N THR A 292 13.81 -40.24 -34.59
CA THR A 292 14.72 -40.96 -35.47
C THR A 292 14.06 -42.32 -35.73
N ALA A 293 13.65 -42.54 -36.99
CA ALA A 293 13.13 -43.82 -37.40
C ALA A 293 14.17 -44.90 -37.02
N MET A 294 13.74 -45.86 -36.22
CA MET A 294 14.53 -47.06 -35.92
C MET A 294 14.91 -47.70 -37.25
N PRO A 295 16.17 -48.04 -37.46
CA PRO A 295 16.56 -48.86 -38.62
C PRO A 295 15.90 -50.22 -38.49
N ASP A 296 15.15 -50.57 -39.55
CA ASP A 296 14.52 -51.87 -39.74
C ASP A 296 15.56 -52.99 -39.62
N ARG A 297 15.60 -53.65 -38.49
CA ARG A 297 16.38 -54.86 -38.28
C ARG A 297 15.69 -55.98 -39.04
N ARG A 298 15.99 -56.14 -40.36
CA ARG A 298 15.69 -57.35 -41.06
C ARG A 298 16.48 -58.49 -40.41
N LEU A 299 15.73 -59.37 -39.78
CA LEU A 299 16.19 -60.68 -39.39
C LEU A 299 16.56 -61.43 -40.67
N THR A 300 17.83 -61.49 -41.02
CA THR A 300 18.31 -62.50 -41.95
C THR A 300 18.43 -63.80 -41.17
N ASP A 301 17.53 -64.68 -41.41
CA ASP A 301 17.53 -66.09 -41.01
C ASP A 301 18.63 -66.84 -41.78
N PRO A 302 19.58 -67.54 -41.14
CA PRO A 302 20.45 -68.46 -41.81
C PRO A 302 19.86 -69.85 -41.64
N SER A 303 19.13 -70.28 -42.64
CA SER A 303 18.80 -71.68 -42.78
C SER A 303 19.98 -72.43 -43.34
N PHE A 304 20.35 -73.48 -42.62
CA PHE A 304 20.88 -74.79 -43.12
C PHE A 304 21.83 -74.82 -44.28
N ASP A 305 23.13 -75.25 -44.02
CA ASP A 305 23.65 -76.55 -44.36
C ASP A 305 24.92 -76.86 -43.54
#